data_166a4b16384ee774454fb0094d9d7980
#
_entry.id   166a4b16384ee774454fb0094d9d7980
#
_cell.length_a   1.000
_cell.length_b   1.000
_cell.length_c   1.000
_cell.angle_alpha   90.00
_cell.angle_beta   90.00
_cell.angle_gamma   90.00
#
_symmetry.space_group_name_H-M   'P 1'
#
loop_
_entity.id
_entity.type
_entity.pdbx_description
1 polymer ?
#
loop_
_entity_poly.entity_id
_entity_poly.type
_entity_poly.pdbx_seq_one_letter_code
_entity_poly.pdbx_strand_id
1 'polypeptide(L)'
;MSSFPSDLKKAVIKPTLKKDDADADCLKNYRPVSNLPVLSKLLERAILDQLNHYLDENSLHCPVQSGYRPKHSCETLLVRMTDDILKEMEAGNVVALVLLDLSAAFDTIDHKILIQKLSKDFGISGNALAWFTDYLANRSFCVKVNQGFSDFLCLLFGVPQGSLLGPILFILYIKHLQRIAARYGLNIQLYADDSQLYIAFHPMKPEETEELKAKINDCLADIRNWMVENYMKLNESKTELLVIGKPLVLRDLDMDISVKFGEVEVLPTECKGDNWKSLGVKLDQCLSMERQLNSVKQKCMWTLSNLQKIGRYFDRETKLMLVKQLVISKLDYCNALYVCLPMKYLKKLKSVLNFGIRFIYNIKDMDEDLQTYYKRAHILPIEQRIQFKICLLSYKVVYGIAPQYLSELLEVDSQSAFSKTRLKSDDNLRLKTTRPSKTRVGDRRFTNCAPDIWNSLPLEVRGLRNIETFKRHLKTHFFNNLA
;
A
#
# COMPACT_ATOMS: atom_id res chain seq x y z
N MET A 1 -7.22 -22.63 29.10
CA MET A 1 -6.24 -23.62 28.60
C MET A 1 -5.16 -22.84 27.84
N SER A 2 -3.91 -22.98 28.25
CA SER A 2 -2.76 -22.27 27.64
C SER A 2 -2.02 -23.14 26.61
N SER A 3 -2.69 -24.10 25.98
CA SER A 3 -2.09 -25.03 25.03
C SER A 3 -2.84 -25.04 23.69
N PHE A 4 -2.09 -25.18 22.62
CA PHE A 4 -2.59 -25.36 21.25
C PHE A 4 -2.54 -26.86 20.89
N PRO A 5 -3.62 -27.46 20.34
CA PRO A 5 -3.67 -28.91 20.13
C PRO A 5 -2.56 -29.40 19.18
N SER A 6 -1.87 -30.47 19.55
CA SER A 6 -0.72 -31.02 18.80
C SER A 6 -1.06 -31.44 17.38
N ASP A 7 -2.25 -31.99 17.16
CA ASP A 7 -2.70 -32.42 15.82
C ASP A 7 -2.90 -31.26 14.85
N LEU A 8 -3.12 -30.04 15.38
CA LEU A 8 -3.29 -28.83 14.58
C LEU A 8 -1.96 -28.11 14.27
N LYS A 9 -0.83 -28.62 14.81
CA LYS A 9 0.52 -28.07 14.57
C LYS A 9 1.20 -28.61 13.33
N LYS A 10 0.59 -29.57 12.63
CA LYS A 10 1.11 -30.18 11.41
C LYS A 10 0.68 -29.39 10.17
N ALA A 11 1.63 -29.04 9.31
CA ALA A 11 1.38 -28.33 8.07
C ALA A 11 1.76 -29.18 6.85
N VAL A 12 1.03 -29.01 5.75
CA VAL A 12 1.41 -29.55 4.45
C VAL A 12 1.81 -28.38 3.57
N ILE A 13 3.10 -28.29 3.23
CA ILE A 13 3.62 -27.23 2.35
C ILE A 13 3.40 -27.62 0.91
N LYS A 14 2.76 -26.71 0.15
CA LYS A 14 2.68 -26.78 -1.31
C LYS A 14 3.60 -25.70 -1.88
N PRO A 15 4.73 -26.09 -2.53
CA PRO A 15 5.58 -25.14 -3.22
C PRO A 15 4.82 -24.44 -4.35
N THR A 16 4.82 -23.11 -4.38
CA THR A 16 4.16 -22.34 -5.44
C THR A 16 5.16 -21.38 -6.05
N LEU A 17 5.30 -21.38 -7.39
CA LEU A 17 6.19 -20.43 -8.07
C LEU A 17 5.82 -18.99 -7.74
N LYS A 18 6.81 -18.15 -7.52
CA LYS A 18 6.65 -16.71 -7.24
C LYS A 18 6.10 -15.94 -8.44
N LYS A 19 6.44 -16.42 -9.67
CA LYS A 19 6.00 -15.89 -10.96
C LYS A 19 5.81 -17.06 -11.90
N ASP A 20 4.83 -16.95 -12.81
CA ASP A 20 4.51 -18.02 -13.77
C ASP A 20 5.63 -18.29 -14.77
N ASP A 21 6.48 -17.29 -15.04
CA ASP A 21 7.62 -17.33 -15.94
C ASP A 21 8.97 -17.60 -15.22
N ALA A 22 8.93 -17.90 -13.92
CA ALA A 22 10.14 -18.18 -13.15
C ALA A 22 10.66 -19.61 -13.46
N ASP A 23 11.98 -19.76 -13.46
CA ASP A 23 12.65 -21.05 -13.61
C ASP A 23 12.20 -22.02 -12.52
N ALA A 24 11.55 -23.11 -12.94
CA ALA A 24 11.00 -24.14 -12.06
C ALA A 24 12.05 -25.04 -11.40
N ASP A 25 13.26 -25.09 -11.94
CA ASP A 25 14.37 -25.91 -11.37
C ASP A 25 15.09 -25.18 -10.24
N CYS A 26 14.83 -23.87 -10.09
CA CYS A 26 15.42 -23.06 -9.03
C CYS A 26 14.53 -22.99 -7.80
N LEU A 27 14.90 -23.65 -6.71
CA LEU A 27 14.14 -23.68 -5.43
C LEU A 27 13.87 -22.28 -4.85
N LYS A 28 14.75 -21.30 -5.07
CA LYS A 28 14.56 -19.91 -4.62
C LYS A 28 13.36 -19.22 -5.26
N ASN A 29 12.85 -19.75 -6.37
CA ASN A 29 11.68 -19.23 -7.07
C ASN A 29 10.35 -19.71 -6.49
N TYR A 30 10.37 -20.55 -5.47
CA TYR A 30 9.17 -21.05 -4.82
C TYR A 30 8.85 -20.31 -3.51
N ARG A 31 7.55 -20.22 -3.21
CA ARG A 31 7.02 -19.85 -1.90
C ARG A 31 6.50 -21.10 -1.21
N PRO A 32 6.88 -21.37 0.06
CA PRO A 32 6.38 -22.52 0.82
C PRO A 32 5.00 -22.22 1.42
N VAL A 33 3.94 -22.34 0.63
CA VAL A 33 2.57 -22.09 1.11
C VAL A 33 2.13 -23.24 2.00
N SER A 34 1.89 -22.97 3.28
CA SER A 34 1.47 -23.93 4.30
C SER A 34 -0.04 -24.11 4.32
N ASN A 35 -0.51 -25.33 4.02
CA ASN A 35 -1.89 -25.73 4.24
C ASN A 35 -2.04 -26.23 5.67
N LEU A 36 -2.76 -25.47 6.49
CA LEU A 36 -3.08 -25.78 7.87
C LEU A 36 -4.50 -26.36 7.98
N PRO A 37 -4.77 -27.21 8.99
CA PRO A 37 -6.13 -27.69 9.27
C PRO A 37 -7.11 -26.52 9.46
N VAL A 38 -8.35 -26.67 9.03
CA VAL A 38 -9.38 -25.62 9.17
C VAL A 38 -9.60 -25.23 10.63
N LEU A 39 -9.63 -26.20 11.52
CA LEU A 39 -9.77 -25.95 12.98
C LEU A 39 -8.61 -25.11 13.54
N SER A 40 -7.37 -25.30 13.03
CA SER A 40 -6.24 -24.42 13.36
C SER A 40 -6.56 -22.96 13.05
N LYS A 41 -7.08 -22.70 11.85
CA LYS A 41 -7.45 -21.34 11.41
C LYS A 41 -8.58 -20.72 12.25
N LEU A 42 -9.54 -21.53 12.70
CA LEU A 42 -10.62 -21.04 13.57
C LEU A 42 -10.09 -20.61 14.95
N LEU A 43 -9.21 -21.42 15.56
CA LEU A 43 -8.56 -21.06 16.81
C LEU A 43 -7.66 -19.84 16.66
N GLU A 44 -6.85 -19.81 15.59
CA GLU A 44 -6.01 -18.65 15.28
C GLU A 44 -6.85 -17.38 15.09
N ARG A 45 -8.04 -17.47 14.48
CA ARG A 45 -8.95 -16.34 14.31
C ARG A 45 -9.42 -15.77 15.63
N ALA A 46 -9.84 -16.62 16.54
CA ALA A 46 -10.29 -16.19 17.86
C ALA A 46 -9.18 -15.46 18.64
N ILE A 47 -7.94 -15.96 18.55
CA ILE A 47 -6.79 -15.31 19.20
C ILE A 47 -6.38 -14.02 18.46
N LEU A 48 -6.42 -14.02 17.14
CA LEU A 48 -6.12 -12.83 16.35
C LEU A 48 -7.05 -11.66 16.68
N ASP A 49 -8.34 -11.94 16.83
CA ASP A 49 -9.33 -10.91 17.15
C ASP A 49 -9.07 -10.33 18.56
N GLN A 50 -8.74 -11.18 19.55
CA GLN A 50 -8.35 -10.75 20.91
C GLN A 50 -7.03 -9.96 20.90
N LEU A 51 -6.02 -10.44 20.15
CA LEU A 51 -4.72 -9.76 20.05
C LEU A 51 -4.87 -8.38 19.40
N ASN A 52 -5.61 -8.26 18.30
CA ASN A 52 -5.85 -6.98 17.66
C ASN A 52 -6.57 -5.99 18.59
N HIS A 53 -7.59 -6.46 19.31
CA HIS A 53 -8.31 -5.64 20.30
C HIS A 53 -7.36 -5.13 21.38
N TYR A 54 -6.54 -6.01 21.97
CA TYR A 54 -5.52 -5.63 22.94
C TYR A 54 -4.51 -4.61 22.40
N LEU A 55 -4.01 -4.81 21.18
CA LEU A 55 -3.05 -3.92 20.55
C LEU A 55 -3.66 -2.54 20.25
N ASP A 56 -4.92 -2.50 19.83
CA ASP A 56 -5.66 -1.27 19.54
C ASP A 56 -5.94 -0.49 20.85
N GLU A 57 -6.46 -1.12 21.88
CA GLU A 57 -6.77 -0.47 23.17
C GLU A 57 -5.53 0.13 23.85
N ASN A 58 -4.39 -0.53 23.72
CA ASN A 58 -3.14 -0.08 24.33
C ASN A 58 -2.26 0.74 23.38
N SER A 59 -2.74 1.08 22.18
CA SER A 59 -1.99 1.85 21.16
C SER A 59 -0.62 1.25 20.84
N LEU A 60 -0.52 -0.07 20.81
CA LEU A 60 0.73 -0.83 20.65
C LEU A 60 1.11 -1.07 19.19
N HIS A 61 0.24 -0.79 18.25
CA HIS A 61 0.57 -0.90 16.84
C HIS A 61 1.69 0.06 16.41
N CYS A 62 2.52 -0.38 15.46
CA CYS A 62 3.47 0.50 14.80
C CYS A 62 2.73 1.50 13.91
N PRO A 63 2.80 2.82 14.14
CA PRO A 63 2.01 3.81 13.41
C PRO A 63 2.33 3.86 11.91
N VAL A 64 3.55 3.51 11.52
CA VAL A 64 4.02 3.51 10.12
C VAL A 64 3.85 2.17 9.40
N GLN A 65 3.34 1.14 10.08
CA GLN A 65 3.05 -0.17 9.48
C GLN A 65 1.63 -0.19 8.91
N SER A 66 1.51 -0.53 7.63
CA SER A 66 0.23 -0.63 6.93
C SER A 66 -0.17 -2.06 6.55
N GLY A 67 0.80 -2.97 6.45
CA GLY A 67 0.53 -4.37 6.13
C GLY A 67 -0.23 -5.07 7.26
N TYR A 68 -1.19 -5.92 6.89
CA TYR A 68 -1.98 -6.76 7.79
C TYR A 68 -2.73 -6.01 8.90
N ARG A 69 -3.03 -4.74 8.70
CA ARG A 69 -3.77 -3.91 9.65
C ARG A 69 -5.15 -3.50 9.09
N PRO A 70 -6.22 -3.55 9.92
CA PRO A 70 -7.52 -3.01 9.55
C PRO A 70 -7.42 -1.53 9.14
N LYS A 71 -8.26 -1.11 8.20
CA LYS A 71 -8.35 0.29 7.70
C LYS A 71 -7.14 0.76 6.87
N HIS A 72 -6.02 0.03 6.85
CA HIS A 72 -4.80 0.34 6.09
C HIS A 72 -4.81 -0.33 4.72
N SER A 73 -4.08 0.23 3.76
CA SER A 73 -3.94 -0.32 2.40
C SER A 73 -2.69 0.23 1.71
N CYS A 74 -2.27 -0.43 0.62
CA CYS A 74 -1.22 0.12 -0.24
C CYS A 74 -1.52 1.57 -0.68
N GLU A 75 -2.79 1.87 -0.98
CA GLU A 75 -3.19 3.20 -1.42
C GLU A 75 -3.05 4.26 -0.32
N THR A 76 -3.48 3.96 0.91
CA THR A 76 -3.35 4.92 2.02
C THR A 76 -1.90 5.22 2.36
N LEU A 77 -1.02 4.20 2.34
CA LEU A 77 0.41 4.36 2.54
C LEU A 77 1.03 5.20 1.41
N LEU A 78 0.75 4.84 0.15
CA LEU A 78 1.30 5.58 -0.99
C LEU A 78 0.81 7.02 -1.05
N VAL A 79 -0.45 7.29 -0.67
CA VAL A 79 -0.97 8.66 -0.57
C VAL A 79 -0.18 9.45 0.48
N ARG A 80 0.08 8.87 1.67
CA ARG A 80 0.90 9.52 2.70
C ARG A 80 2.31 9.80 2.19
N MET A 81 3.00 8.78 1.69
CA MET A 81 4.38 8.91 1.20
C MET A 81 4.50 9.91 0.06
N THR A 82 3.58 9.86 -0.92
CA THR A 82 3.62 10.81 -2.04
C THR A 82 3.26 12.23 -1.63
N ASP A 83 2.38 12.43 -0.64
CA ASP A 83 2.10 13.77 -0.09
C ASP A 83 3.34 14.37 0.56
N ASP A 84 4.06 13.58 1.39
CA ASP A 84 5.31 14.01 2.03
C ASP A 84 6.37 14.38 0.97
N ILE A 85 6.57 13.52 -0.04
CA ILE A 85 7.55 13.78 -1.11
C ILE A 85 7.18 15.02 -1.95
N LEU A 86 5.91 15.15 -2.33
CA LEU A 86 5.44 16.30 -3.11
C LEU A 86 5.56 17.61 -2.31
N LYS A 87 5.39 17.56 -0.98
CA LYS A 87 5.62 18.71 -0.09
C LYS A 87 7.07 19.18 -0.18
N GLU A 88 8.01 18.26 -0.08
CA GLU A 88 9.44 18.58 -0.17
C GLU A 88 9.81 19.08 -1.58
N MET A 89 9.27 18.44 -2.63
CA MET A 89 9.46 18.93 -4.00
C MET A 89 8.89 20.35 -4.19
N GLU A 90 7.74 20.68 -3.59
CA GLU A 90 7.15 22.02 -3.64
C GLU A 90 8.10 23.06 -3.02
N ALA A 91 8.74 22.71 -1.89
CA ALA A 91 9.76 23.53 -1.21
C ALA A 91 11.07 23.68 -2.02
N GLY A 92 11.26 22.90 -3.09
CA GLY A 92 12.49 22.91 -3.88
C GLY A 92 13.52 21.86 -3.46
N ASN A 93 13.18 21.03 -2.49
CA ASN A 93 14.03 19.96 -2.01
C ASN A 93 13.99 18.73 -2.96
N VAL A 94 14.98 17.88 -2.78
CA VAL A 94 15.10 16.57 -3.39
C VAL A 94 14.93 15.51 -2.30
N VAL A 95 14.34 14.37 -2.64
CA VAL A 95 14.10 13.28 -1.70
C VAL A 95 14.87 12.04 -2.15
N ALA A 96 15.69 11.50 -1.27
CA ALA A 96 16.27 10.17 -1.41
C ALA A 96 15.29 9.14 -0.83
N LEU A 97 14.86 8.19 -1.66
CA LEU A 97 13.96 7.09 -1.28
C LEU A 97 14.69 5.76 -1.45
N VAL A 98 14.84 5.02 -0.36
CA VAL A 98 15.47 3.69 -0.33
C VAL A 98 14.39 2.63 -0.12
N LEU A 99 14.34 1.65 -1.02
CA LEU A 99 13.48 0.47 -0.87
C LEU A 99 14.32 -0.70 -0.37
N LEU A 100 13.91 -1.29 0.74
CA LEU A 100 14.55 -2.47 1.34
C LEU A 100 13.70 -3.70 1.09
N ASP A 101 14.31 -4.78 0.58
CA ASP A 101 13.67 -6.09 0.37
C ASP A 101 14.16 -7.09 1.43
N LEU A 102 13.23 -7.74 2.12
CA LEU A 102 13.53 -8.79 3.08
C LEU A 102 13.48 -10.16 2.42
N SER A 103 14.53 -10.96 2.63
CA SER A 103 14.57 -12.34 2.14
C SER A 103 13.95 -13.29 3.15
N ALA A 104 12.97 -14.09 2.69
CA ALA A 104 12.34 -15.16 3.48
C ALA A 104 11.80 -14.67 4.85
N ALA A 105 11.24 -13.47 4.90
CA ALA A 105 10.87 -12.75 6.10
C ALA A 105 10.04 -13.56 7.12
N PHE A 106 9.08 -14.36 6.64
CA PHE A 106 8.25 -15.21 7.49
C PHE A 106 8.98 -16.48 7.99
N ASP A 107 9.97 -16.93 7.26
CA ASP A 107 10.63 -18.21 7.47
C ASP A 107 11.85 -18.08 8.43
N THR A 108 12.27 -16.85 8.74
CA THR A 108 13.47 -16.56 9.53
C THR A 108 13.16 -16.07 10.97
N ILE A 109 11.90 -15.90 11.33
CA ILE A 109 11.49 -15.44 12.67
C ILE A 109 12.00 -16.42 13.74
N ASP A 110 12.84 -15.94 14.65
CA ASP A 110 13.24 -16.73 15.83
C ASP A 110 12.13 -16.74 16.87
N HIS A 111 11.71 -17.92 17.29
CA HIS A 111 10.60 -18.09 18.23
C HIS A 111 10.93 -17.53 19.62
N LYS A 112 12.18 -17.65 20.09
CA LYS A 112 12.58 -17.14 21.40
C LYS A 112 12.57 -15.62 21.44
N ILE A 113 13.13 -15.00 20.39
CA ILE A 113 13.13 -13.54 20.25
C ILE A 113 11.70 -13.02 20.10
N LEU A 114 10.84 -13.69 19.31
CA LEU A 114 9.44 -13.29 19.18
C LEU A 114 8.71 -13.32 20.54
N ILE A 115 8.84 -14.39 21.30
CA ILE A 115 8.23 -14.51 22.65
C ILE A 115 8.77 -13.44 23.61
N GLN A 116 10.07 -13.14 23.57
CA GLN A 116 10.65 -12.05 24.35
C GLN A 116 10.08 -10.68 23.97
N LYS A 117 9.91 -10.41 22.66
CA LYS A 117 9.30 -9.17 22.17
C LYS A 117 7.83 -9.08 22.59
N LEU A 118 7.04 -10.14 22.44
CA LEU A 118 5.64 -10.18 22.88
C LEU A 118 5.52 -9.83 24.38
N SER A 119 6.45 -10.33 25.20
CA SER A 119 6.47 -10.01 26.62
C SER A 119 6.95 -8.59 26.92
N LYS A 120 8.13 -8.21 26.42
CA LYS A 120 8.81 -6.94 26.81
C LYS A 120 8.24 -5.72 26.11
N ASP A 121 7.96 -5.84 24.80
CA ASP A 121 7.56 -4.69 23.97
C ASP A 121 6.04 -4.50 23.91
N PHE A 122 5.30 -5.58 24.14
CA PHE A 122 3.84 -5.58 24.07
C PHE A 122 3.14 -5.92 25.38
N GLY A 123 3.87 -6.26 26.44
CA GLY A 123 3.30 -6.52 27.77
C GLY A 123 2.47 -7.80 27.86
N ILE A 124 2.57 -8.69 26.86
CA ILE A 124 1.85 -9.96 26.88
C ILE A 124 2.49 -10.90 27.93
N SER A 125 1.70 -11.42 28.87
CA SER A 125 2.20 -12.22 29.99
C SER A 125 1.25 -13.36 30.37
N GLY A 126 1.62 -14.16 31.37
CA GLY A 126 0.77 -15.20 31.94
C GLY A 126 0.30 -16.21 30.89
N ASN A 127 -0.98 -16.58 30.97
CA ASN A 127 -1.58 -17.59 30.10
C ASN A 127 -1.54 -17.25 28.62
N ALA A 128 -1.61 -15.94 28.26
CA ALA A 128 -1.52 -15.50 26.87
C ALA A 128 -0.11 -15.76 26.31
N LEU A 129 0.94 -15.40 27.04
CA LEU A 129 2.32 -15.66 26.62
C LEU A 129 2.62 -17.16 26.55
N ALA A 130 2.14 -17.93 27.52
CA ALA A 130 2.27 -19.38 27.52
C ALA A 130 1.59 -20.02 26.30
N TRP A 131 0.42 -19.48 25.89
CA TRP A 131 -0.28 -19.94 24.69
C TRP A 131 0.52 -19.68 23.42
N PHE A 132 1.09 -18.46 23.24
CA PHE A 132 1.94 -18.15 22.07
C PHE A 132 3.20 -19.02 22.05
N THR A 133 3.78 -19.28 23.22
CA THR A 133 4.95 -20.18 23.34
C THR A 133 4.60 -21.57 22.86
N ASP A 134 3.49 -22.12 23.32
CA ASP A 134 3.01 -23.44 22.90
C ASP A 134 2.56 -23.46 21.44
N TYR A 135 1.91 -22.40 20.94
CA TYR A 135 1.52 -22.27 19.53
C TYR A 135 2.70 -22.40 18.57
N LEU A 136 3.86 -21.84 18.93
CA LEU A 136 5.09 -21.88 18.12
C LEU A 136 5.87 -23.19 18.32
N ALA A 137 5.79 -23.79 19.50
CA ALA A 137 6.58 -24.97 19.85
C ALA A 137 6.07 -26.24 19.15
N ASN A 138 7.03 -27.15 18.86
CA ASN A 138 6.76 -28.50 18.34
C ASN A 138 5.89 -28.55 17.09
N ARG A 139 6.02 -27.56 16.23
CA ARG A 139 5.37 -27.57 14.90
C ARG A 139 6.17 -28.41 13.92
N SER A 140 5.46 -29.06 13.01
CA SER A 140 6.09 -29.85 11.94
C SER A 140 5.41 -29.62 10.60
N PHE A 141 6.15 -29.89 9.54
CA PHE A 141 5.64 -29.80 8.19
C PHE A 141 6.17 -30.92 7.32
N CYS A 142 5.41 -31.28 6.28
CA CYS A 142 5.89 -32.07 5.15
C CYS A 142 5.64 -31.30 3.86
N VAL A 143 6.42 -31.60 2.83
CA VAL A 143 6.29 -30.99 1.51
C VAL A 143 5.54 -31.93 0.59
N LYS A 144 4.52 -31.41 -0.08
CA LYS A 144 3.75 -32.16 -1.07
C LYS A 144 4.08 -31.68 -2.48
N VAL A 145 4.60 -32.57 -3.31
CA VAL A 145 4.84 -32.36 -4.73
C VAL A 145 4.07 -33.43 -5.52
N ASN A 146 3.14 -33.01 -6.36
CA ASN A 146 2.20 -33.88 -7.05
C ASN A 146 1.43 -34.78 -6.08
N GLN A 147 1.63 -36.09 -6.10
CA GLN A 147 1.03 -37.07 -5.22
C GLN A 147 1.97 -37.55 -4.11
N GLY A 148 3.25 -37.14 -4.14
CA GLY A 148 4.27 -37.52 -3.16
C GLY A 148 4.32 -36.58 -1.98
N PHE A 149 4.68 -37.13 -0.79
CA PHE A 149 4.90 -36.38 0.43
C PHE A 149 6.32 -36.67 0.93
N SER A 150 6.98 -35.65 1.45
CA SER A 150 8.21 -35.86 2.22
C SER A 150 7.90 -36.37 3.63
N ASP A 151 8.95 -36.78 4.34
CA ASP A 151 8.87 -36.97 5.80
C ASP A 151 8.54 -35.66 6.51
N PHE A 152 7.99 -35.76 7.74
CA PHE A 152 7.76 -34.60 8.58
C PHE A 152 9.06 -34.07 9.18
N LEU A 153 9.28 -32.79 8.98
CA LEU A 153 10.41 -32.04 9.57
C LEU A 153 9.89 -31.08 10.63
N CYS A 154 10.67 -30.83 11.68
CA CYS A 154 10.34 -29.84 12.69
C CYS A 154 10.50 -28.42 12.15
N LEU A 155 9.53 -27.55 12.46
CA LEU A 155 9.60 -26.12 12.18
C LEU A 155 10.31 -25.43 13.36
N LEU A 156 11.62 -25.22 13.25
CA LEU A 156 12.44 -24.63 14.31
C LEU A 156 12.42 -23.10 14.31
N PHE A 157 12.15 -22.50 13.15
CA PHE A 157 12.12 -21.07 12.91
C PHE A 157 10.94 -20.73 12.02
N GLY A 158 10.54 -19.44 12.02
CA GLY A 158 9.50 -18.92 11.17
C GLY A 158 8.09 -19.19 11.66
N VAL A 159 7.16 -18.62 10.95
CA VAL A 159 5.71 -18.82 11.13
C VAL A 159 5.12 -19.38 9.85
N PRO A 160 4.13 -20.29 9.92
CA PRO A 160 3.59 -20.92 8.72
C PRO A 160 3.02 -19.89 7.75
N GLN A 161 3.52 -19.85 6.51
CA GLN A 161 2.97 -19.01 5.43
C GLN A 161 1.59 -19.53 5.02
N GLY A 162 0.54 -19.02 5.62
CA GLY A 162 -0.86 -19.47 5.47
C GLY A 162 -1.61 -19.57 6.79
N SER A 163 -0.93 -19.31 7.92
CA SER A 163 -1.57 -19.07 9.22
C SER A 163 -2.21 -17.67 9.26
N LEU A 164 -3.20 -17.50 10.12
CA LEU A 164 -3.83 -16.19 10.36
C LEU A 164 -3.02 -15.32 11.30
N LEU A 165 -2.27 -15.94 12.23
CA LEU A 165 -1.43 -15.24 13.19
C LEU A 165 -0.06 -14.87 12.64
N GLY A 166 0.47 -15.62 11.67
CA GLY A 166 1.80 -15.34 11.09
C GLY A 166 2.01 -13.89 10.67
N PRO A 167 1.08 -13.29 9.91
CA PRO A 167 1.20 -11.91 9.47
C PRO A 167 1.31 -10.89 10.61
N ILE A 168 0.47 -10.99 11.62
CA ILE A 168 0.50 -10.05 12.77
C ILE A 168 1.78 -10.26 13.60
N LEU A 169 2.18 -11.52 13.87
CA LEU A 169 3.40 -11.81 14.60
C LEU A 169 4.64 -11.26 13.89
N PHE A 170 4.67 -11.33 12.55
CA PHE A 170 5.74 -10.75 11.76
C PHE A 170 5.82 -9.22 11.92
N ILE A 171 4.71 -8.49 11.77
CA ILE A 171 4.74 -7.02 11.91
C ILE A 171 5.07 -6.56 13.34
N LEU A 172 4.71 -7.35 14.36
CA LEU A 172 5.15 -7.11 15.74
C LEU A 172 6.66 -7.33 15.90
N TYR A 173 7.20 -8.36 15.23
CA TYR A 173 8.62 -8.70 15.27
C TYR A 173 9.49 -7.57 14.74
N ILE A 174 9.10 -6.92 13.63
CA ILE A 174 9.87 -5.86 12.95
C ILE A 174 9.58 -4.42 13.43
N LYS A 175 8.74 -4.24 14.46
CA LYS A 175 8.32 -2.90 14.95
C LYS A 175 9.50 -1.96 15.24
N HIS A 176 10.65 -2.48 15.68
CA HIS A 176 11.82 -1.69 16.05
C HIS A 176 12.46 -0.91 14.90
N LEU A 177 12.24 -1.31 13.63
CA LEU A 177 12.78 -0.61 12.47
C LEU A 177 12.39 0.87 12.44
N GLN A 178 11.17 1.21 12.87
CA GLN A 178 10.73 2.59 12.98
C GLN A 178 11.61 3.40 13.94
N ARG A 179 12.00 2.82 15.08
CA ARG A 179 12.83 3.50 16.07
C ARG A 179 14.24 3.74 15.55
N ILE A 180 14.77 2.81 14.76
CA ILE A 180 16.07 2.95 14.12
C ILE A 180 16.03 4.12 13.14
N ALA A 181 15.11 4.12 12.19
CA ALA A 181 14.98 5.21 11.22
C ALA A 181 14.80 6.58 11.87
N ALA A 182 13.97 6.66 12.92
CA ALA A 182 13.69 7.90 13.65
C ALA A 182 14.94 8.49 14.32
N ARG A 183 15.91 7.67 14.78
CA ARG A 183 17.18 8.15 15.39
C ARG A 183 18.02 8.98 14.41
N TYR A 184 17.91 8.67 13.13
CA TYR A 184 18.64 9.36 12.06
C TYR A 184 17.81 10.42 11.34
N GLY A 185 16.58 10.68 11.82
CA GLY A 185 15.65 11.63 11.18
C GLY A 185 15.11 11.16 9.83
N LEU A 186 15.19 9.86 9.51
CA LEU A 186 14.60 9.28 8.30
C LEU A 186 13.12 8.94 8.54
N ASN A 187 12.31 9.28 7.56
CA ASN A 187 10.96 8.75 7.49
C ASN A 187 10.98 7.28 7.04
N ILE A 188 10.16 6.45 7.62
CA ILE A 188 9.98 5.07 7.22
C ILE A 188 8.50 4.77 7.04
N GLN A 189 8.17 4.02 6.00
CA GLN A 189 6.85 3.42 5.78
C GLN A 189 7.01 1.92 5.59
N LEU A 190 6.20 1.15 6.29
CA LEU A 190 6.25 -0.31 6.29
C LEU A 190 4.95 -0.89 5.71
N TYR A 191 5.08 -1.85 4.81
CA TYR A 191 3.96 -2.66 4.34
C TYR A 191 4.34 -4.13 4.35
N ALA A 192 4.04 -4.82 5.43
CA ALA A 192 4.56 -6.15 5.70
C ALA A 192 6.11 -6.16 5.68
N ASP A 193 6.70 -6.93 4.75
CA ASP A 193 8.13 -7.04 4.51
C ASP A 193 8.71 -5.89 3.66
N ASP A 194 7.87 -5.18 2.90
CA ASP A 194 8.33 -4.01 2.13
C ASP A 194 8.59 -2.82 3.06
N SER A 195 9.82 -2.34 3.09
CA SER A 195 10.27 -1.19 3.91
C SER A 195 10.77 -0.06 3.01
N GLN A 196 10.25 1.15 3.23
CA GLN A 196 10.52 2.33 2.42
C GLN A 196 11.04 3.44 3.34
N LEU A 197 12.33 3.77 3.19
CA LEU A 197 13.00 4.84 3.92
C LEU A 197 13.15 6.07 3.03
N TYR A 198 12.85 7.27 3.53
CA TYR A 198 13.04 8.48 2.75
C TYR A 198 13.42 9.68 3.62
N ILE A 199 14.21 10.56 3.03
CA ILE A 199 14.67 11.81 3.65
C ILE A 199 14.84 12.88 2.57
N ALA A 200 14.51 14.12 2.91
CA ALA A 200 14.67 15.27 2.02
C ALA A 200 15.96 16.02 2.32
N PHE A 201 16.53 16.65 1.29
CA PHE A 201 17.71 17.50 1.38
C PHE A 201 17.66 18.64 0.37
N HIS A 202 18.42 19.71 0.61
CA HIS A 202 18.50 20.85 -0.29
C HIS A 202 19.61 20.65 -1.32
N PRO A 203 19.29 20.65 -2.63
CA PRO A 203 20.23 20.26 -3.69
C PRO A 203 21.41 21.22 -3.88
N MET A 204 21.27 22.48 -3.47
CA MET A 204 22.30 23.53 -3.64
C MET A 204 23.30 23.60 -2.46
N LYS A 205 23.25 22.68 -1.52
CA LYS A 205 24.10 22.67 -0.36
C LYS A 205 24.88 21.34 -0.29
N PRO A 206 26.11 21.30 -0.78
CA PRO A 206 26.93 20.09 -0.78
C PRO A 206 27.13 19.48 0.61
N GLU A 207 27.28 20.34 1.64
CA GLU A 207 27.45 19.91 3.03
C GLU A 207 26.23 19.11 3.53
N GLU A 208 25.00 19.57 3.24
CA GLU A 208 23.77 18.85 3.58
C GLU A 208 23.68 17.49 2.88
N THR A 209 24.26 17.37 1.71
CA THR A 209 24.27 16.12 0.94
C THR A 209 25.21 15.08 1.54
N GLU A 210 26.41 15.48 1.95
CA GLU A 210 27.35 14.57 2.62
C GLU A 210 26.82 14.15 4.00
N GLU A 211 26.23 15.08 4.75
CA GLU A 211 25.55 14.76 6.01
C GLU A 211 24.38 13.77 5.80
N LEU A 212 23.60 13.97 4.71
CA LEU A 212 22.54 13.06 4.34
C LEU A 212 23.04 11.67 4.03
N LYS A 213 24.12 11.55 3.21
CA LYS A 213 24.72 10.26 2.87
C LYS A 213 25.16 9.53 4.14
N ALA A 214 25.82 10.26 5.05
CA ALA A 214 26.25 9.71 6.34
C ALA A 214 25.03 9.19 7.14
N LYS A 215 23.99 9.99 7.30
CA LYS A 215 22.75 9.60 8.00
C LYS A 215 22.09 8.35 7.40
N ILE A 216 22.00 8.28 6.08
CA ILE A 216 21.41 7.10 5.41
C ILE A 216 22.31 5.88 5.64
N ASN A 217 23.62 6.01 5.45
CA ASN A 217 24.57 4.92 5.62
C ASN A 217 24.55 4.37 7.05
N ASP A 218 24.59 5.25 8.05
CA ASP A 218 24.55 4.87 9.45
C ASP A 218 23.20 4.20 9.82
N CYS A 219 22.09 4.74 9.31
CA CYS A 219 20.78 4.14 9.48
C CYS A 219 20.71 2.73 8.86
N LEU A 220 21.23 2.56 7.65
CA LEU A 220 21.26 1.27 6.97
C LEU A 220 22.18 0.27 7.68
N ALA A 221 23.32 0.72 8.21
CA ALA A 221 24.21 -0.10 9.02
C ALA A 221 23.52 -0.58 10.30
N ASP A 222 22.83 0.30 11.01
CA ASP A 222 22.08 -0.06 12.21
C ASP A 222 20.90 -0.99 11.91
N ILE A 223 20.18 -0.77 10.80
CA ILE A 223 19.13 -1.70 10.35
C ILE A 223 19.74 -3.06 10.06
N ARG A 224 20.87 -3.12 9.36
CA ARG A 224 21.57 -4.37 9.04
C ARG A 224 21.99 -5.11 10.32
N ASN A 225 22.61 -4.41 11.27
CA ASN A 225 23.03 -4.99 12.55
C ASN A 225 21.82 -5.54 13.31
N TRP A 226 20.74 -4.76 13.39
CA TRP A 226 19.49 -5.21 14.02
C TRP A 226 18.90 -6.45 13.33
N MET A 227 18.95 -6.51 11.99
CA MET A 227 18.48 -7.68 11.24
C MET A 227 19.31 -8.92 11.57
N VAL A 228 20.63 -8.80 11.63
CA VAL A 228 21.52 -9.90 12.02
C VAL A 228 21.22 -10.39 13.44
N GLU A 229 21.09 -9.47 14.40
CA GLU A 229 20.75 -9.81 15.78
C GLU A 229 19.37 -10.49 15.92
N ASN A 230 18.47 -10.23 14.99
CA ASN A 230 17.13 -10.82 14.98
C ASN A 230 16.98 -11.96 13.96
N TYR A 231 18.09 -12.54 13.47
CA TYR A 231 18.14 -13.63 12.49
C TYR A 231 17.34 -13.36 11.20
N MET A 232 17.18 -12.10 10.84
CA MET A 232 16.53 -11.69 9.59
C MET A 232 17.58 -11.42 8.50
N LYS A 233 17.23 -11.68 7.26
CA LYS A 233 18.12 -11.48 6.13
C LYS A 233 17.60 -10.40 5.20
N LEU A 234 18.35 -9.32 5.06
CA LEU A 234 18.15 -8.33 4.01
C LEU A 234 18.69 -8.83 2.67
N ASN A 235 18.05 -8.41 1.61
CA ASN A 235 18.52 -8.66 0.26
C ASN A 235 19.23 -7.41 -0.27
N GLU A 236 20.53 -7.33 0.00
CA GLU A 236 21.36 -6.18 -0.38
C GLU A 236 21.31 -5.91 -1.89
N SER A 237 21.31 -6.99 -2.71
CA SER A 237 21.28 -6.87 -4.18
C SER A 237 19.97 -6.37 -4.77
N LYS A 238 18.89 -6.34 -3.97
CA LYS A 238 17.57 -5.80 -4.35
C LYS A 238 17.24 -4.51 -3.65
N THR A 239 18.16 -3.97 -2.86
CA THR A 239 17.99 -2.62 -2.31
C THR A 239 18.09 -1.61 -3.44
N GLU A 240 17.11 -0.73 -3.54
CA GLU A 240 17.04 0.27 -4.60
C GLU A 240 17.03 1.67 -4.00
N LEU A 241 17.76 2.60 -4.63
CA LEU A 241 17.78 4.02 -4.28
C LEU A 241 17.14 4.85 -5.40
N LEU A 242 16.16 5.67 -5.08
CA LEU A 242 15.56 6.62 -6.00
C LEU A 242 15.74 8.04 -5.50
N VAL A 243 16.23 8.91 -6.37
CA VAL A 243 16.31 10.35 -6.14
C VAL A 243 15.15 11.03 -6.83
N ILE A 244 14.28 11.68 -6.04
CA ILE A 244 13.02 12.28 -6.49
C ILE A 244 13.08 13.79 -6.33
N GLY A 245 12.75 14.52 -7.42
CA GLY A 245 12.75 15.99 -7.39
C GLY A 245 12.08 16.59 -8.61
N LYS A 246 12.08 17.92 -8.70
CA LYS A 246 11.63 18.62 -9.91
C LYS A 246 12.62 18.36 -11.07
N PRO A 247 12.14 18.24 -12.33
CA PRO A 247 13.00 17.94 -13.47
C PRO A 247 14.19 18.91 -13.64
N LEU A 248 13.97 20.19 -13.40
CA LEU A 248 15.03 21.21 -13.48
C LEU A 248 16.09 21.01 -12.39
N VAL A 249 15.65 20.73 -11.17
CA VAL A 249 16.54 20.51 -10.03
C VAL A 249 17.38 19.23 -10.24
N LEU A 250 16.74 18.15 -10.71
CA LEU A 250 17.44 16.88 -10.95
C LEU A 250 18.46 16.94 -12.09
N ARG A 251 18.20 17.79 -13.10
CA ARG A 251 19.13 17.98 -14.22
C ARG A 251 20.40 18.69 -13.79
N ASP A 252 20.25 19.68 -12.90
CA ASP A 252 21.36 20.51 -12.43
C ASP A 252 22.04 19.89 -11.18
N LEU A 253 21.58 18.69 -10.78
CA LEU A 253 22.12 17.94 -9.67
C LEU A 253 23.37 17.18 -10.13
N ASP A 254 24.53 17.80 -9.96
CA ASP A 254 25.84 17.17 -10.15
C ASP A 254 26.18 16.36 -8.89
N MET A 255 25.53 15.18 -8.75
CA MET A 255 25.67 14.44 -7.49
C MET A 255 25.81 12.95 -7.71
N ASP A 256 26.93 12.47 -7.22
CA ASP A 256 27.13 11.08 -6.87
C ASP A 256 26.44 10.78 -5.53
N ILE A 257 25.12 10.61 -5.56
CA ILE A 257 24.37 10.12 -4.39
C ILE A 257 24.45 8.61 -4.42
N SER A 258 25.54 8.04 -3.92
CA SER A 258 25.59 6.62 -3.63
C SER A 258 25.31 6.37 -2.15
N VAL A 259 24.75 5.22 -1.81
CA VAL A 259 24.49 4.77 -0.44
C VAL A 259 25.21 3.45 -0.21
N LYS A 260 25.92 3.34 0.87
CA LYS A 260 26.61 2.09 1.24
C LYS A 260 25.67 1.20 2.04
N PHE A 261 25.47 -0.03 1.56
CA PHE A 261 24.70 -1.02 2.27
C PHE A 261 25.50 -2.32 2.39
N GLY A 262 26.11 -2.54 3.53
CA GLY A 262 27.09 -3.58 3.73
C GLY A 262 28.34 -3.35 2.86
N GLU A 263 28.66 -4.32 2.01
CA GLU A 263 29.73 -4.20 1.03
C GLU A 263 29.26 -3.70 -0.35
N VAL A 264 27.94 -3.51 -0.50
CA VAL A 264 27.33 -3.08 -1.76
C VAL A 264 27.16 -1.57 -1.77
N GLU A 265 27.69 -0.93 -2.81
CA GLU A 265 27.36 0.46 -3.10
C GLU A 265 26.09 0.52 -3.97
N VAL A 266 25.05 1.11 -3.42
CA VAL A 266 23.76 1.28 -4.11
C VAL A 266 23.77 2.65 -4.78
N LEU A 267 23.93 2.65 -6.09
CA LEU A 267 23.81 3.86 -6.91
C LEU A 267 22.35 4.22 -7.14
N PRO A 268 22.04 5.51 -7.38
CA PRO A 268 20.71 5.91 -7.80
C PRO A 268 20.31 5.12 -9.03
N THR A 269 19.23 4.37 -8.90
CA THR A 269 18.73 3.59 -10.03
C THR A 269 18.27 4.58 -11.10
N GLU A 270 19.00 4.62 -12.21
CA GLU A 270 18.52 5.33 -13.39
C GLU A 270 17.18 4.74 -13.77
N CYS A 271 16.18 5.60 -13.96
CA CYS A 271 14.84 5.15 -14.40
C CYS A 271 14.85 4.64 -15.86
N LYS A 272 15.92 3.98 -16.28
CA LYS A 272 16.03 3.24 -17.53
C LYS A 272 15.48 1.83 -17.30
N GLY A 273 14.18 1.66 -17.46
CA GLY A 273 13.56 0.34 -17.36
C GLY A 273 12.26 0.34 -16.53
N ASP A 274 11.61 -0.82 -16.51
CA ASP A 274 10.29 -1.05 -15.91
C ASP A 274 10.34 -1.38 -14.41
N ASN A 275 11.49 -1.30 -13.74
CA ASN A 275 11.75 -2.04 -12.51
C ASN A 275 11.34 -1.31 -11.22
N TRP A 276 11.14 -0.01 -11.26
CA TRP A 276 10.82 0.78 -10.06
C TRP A 276 9.36 0.62 -9.66
N LYS A 277 9.12 -0.22 -8.67
CA LYS A 277 7.76 -0.46 -8.14
C LYS A 277 7.78 -0.40 -6.62
N SER A 278 6.96 0.50 -6.08
CA SER A 278 6.57 0.46 -4.68
C SER A 278 5.13 -0.01 -4.59
N LEU A 279 4.90 -1.10 -3.86
CA LEU A 279 3.58 -1.69 -3.65
C LEU A 279 2.77 -1.86 -4.95
N GLY A 280 3.43 -2.30 -6.01
CA GLY A 280 2.80 -2.52 -7.32
C GLY A 280 2.57 -1.28 -8.18
N VAL A 281 2.89 -0.08 -7.70
CA VAL A 281 2.84 1.19 -8.44
C VAL A 281 4.23 1.54 -8.95
N LYS A 282 4.36 1.85 -10.26
CA LYS A 282 5.60 2.34 -10.85
C LYS A 282 5.78 3.82 -10.52
N LEU A 283 6.80 4.14 -9.76
CA LEU A 283 7.19 5.52 -9.46
C LEU A 283 8.28 5.97 -10.45
N ASP A 284 8.37 7.28 -10.68
CA ASP A 284 9.44 7.90 -11.45
C ASP A 284 10.05 9.08 -10.67
N GLN A 285 11.23 9.51 -11.07
CA GLN A 285 12.01 10.57 -10.38
C GLN A 285 11.27 11.90 -10.20
N CYS A 286 10.22 12.13 -11.00
CA CYS A 286 9.42 13.37 -10.93
C CYS A 286 8.01 13.10 -10.40
N LEU A 287 7.71 11.86 -9.98
CA LEU A 287 6.36 11.40 -9.63
C LEU A 287 5.31 11.77 -10.70
N SER A 288 5.71 11.77 -11.98
CA SER A 288 4.80 12.12 -13.09
C SER A 288 3.68 11.11 -13.28
N MET A 289 3.86 9.90 -12.77
CA MET A 289 3.00 8.73 -12.94
C MET A 289 2.86 8.26 -14.40
N GLU A 290 3.60 8.83 -15.34
CA GLU A 290 3.44 8.51 -16.76
C GLU A 290 3.73 7.03 -17.06
N ARG A 291 4.79 6.49 -16.47
CA ARG A 291 5.15 5.07 -16.62
C ARG A 291 4.09 4.14 -16.05
N GLN A 292 3.52 4.50 -14.89
CA GLN A 292 2.43 3.75 -14.27
C GLN A 292 1.20 3.74 -15.19
N LEU A 293 0.78 4.89 -15.67
CA LEU A 293 -0.39 5.03 -16.55
C LEU A 293 -0.21 4.28 -17.87
N ASN A 294 0.98 4.33 -18.48
CA ASN A 294 1.30 3.56 -19.68
C ASN A 294 1.22 2.05 -19.42
N SER A 295 1.79 1.59 -18.31
CA SER A 295 1.74 0.17 -17.93
C SER A 295 0.31 -0.32 -17.68
N VAL A 296 -0.50 0.46 -16.97
CA VAL A 296 -1.92 0.15 -16.72
C VAL A 296 -2.69 0.12 -18.03
N LYS A 297 -2.52 1.14 -18.90
CA LYS A 297 -3.12 1.19 -20.24
C LYS A 297 -2.78 -0.08 -21.03
N GLN A 298 -1.50 -0.41 -21.15
CA GLN A 298 -1.04 -1.57 -21.92
C GLN A 298 -1.67 -2.87 -21.45
N LYS A 299 -1.66 -3.12 -20.12
CA LYS A 299 -2.25 -4.33 -19.53
C LYS A 299 -3.77 -4.40 -19.76
N CYS A 300 -4.47 -3.26 -19.62
CA CYS A 300 -5.91 -3.20 -19.81
C CYS A 300 -6.29 -3.37 -21.29
N MET A 301 -5.55 -2.72 -22.20
CA MET A 301 -5.78 -2.85 -23.64
C MET A 301 -5.54 -4.29 -24.12
N TRP A 302 -4.47 -4.94 -23.65
CA TRP A 302 -4.21 -6.35 -23.93
C TRP A 302 -5.36 -7.24 -23.45
N THR A 303 -5.84 -7.03 -22.22
CA THR A 303 -6.99 -7.77 -21.66
C THR A 303 -8.24 -7.56 -22.51
N LEU A 304 -8.57 -6.31 -22.87
CA LEU A 304 -9.76 -6.00 -23.69
C LEU A 304 -9.65 -6.59 -25.10
N SER A 305 -8.48 -6.53 -25.72
CA SER A 305 -8.25 -7.12 -27.04
C SER A 305 -8.45 -8.65 -27.05
N ASN A 306 -8.01 -9.34 -25.98
CA ASN A 306 -8.25 -10.77 -25.84
C ASN A 306 -9.73 -11.09 -25.58
N LEU A 307 -10.41 -10.30 -24.74
CA LEU A 307 -11.85 -10.44 -24.52
C LEU A 307 -12.64 -10.18 -25.80
N GLN A 308 -12.21 -9.26 -26.65
CA GLN A 308 -12.87 -8.94 -27.91
C GLN A 308 -12.88 -10.12 -28.88
N LYS A 309 -11.80 -10.92 -28.94
CA LYS A 309 -11.69 -12.11 -29.81
C LYS A 309 -12.80 -13.15 -29.52
N ILE A 310 -13.17 -13.27 -28.25
CA ILE A 310 -14.17 -14.25 -27.77
C ILE A 310 -15.50 -13.58 -27.40
N GLY A 311 -15.59 -12.26 -27.56
CA GLY A 311 -16.73 -11.46 -27.12
C GLY A 311 -18.08 -11.82 -27.75
N ARG A 312 -18.07 -12.47 -28.91
CA ARG A 312 -19.29 -12.97 -29.59
C ARG A 312 -20.05 -14.03 -28.78
N TYR A 313 -19.36 -14.72 -27.88
CA TYR A 313 -19.94 -15.79 -27.06
C TYR A 313 -20.51 -15.27 -25.72
N PHE A 314 -20.32 -13.99 -25.41
CA PHE A 314 -20.75 -13.39 -24.15
C PHE A 314 -21.95 -12.48 -24.35
N ASP A 315 -22.92 -12.60 -23.44
CA ASP A 315 -23.98 -11.62 -23.30
C ASP A 315 -23.45 -10.30 -22.71
N ARG A 316 -24.31 -9.30 -22.67
CA ARG A 316 -23.92 -7.96 -22.15
C ARG A 316 -23.55 -7.98 -20.67
N GLU A 317 -24.24 -8.79 -19.86
CA GLU A 317 -24.01 -8.85 -18.41
C GLU A 317 -22.66 -9.48 -18.10
N THR A 318 -22.33 -10.57 -18.78
CA THR A 318 -21.01 -11.23 -18.70
C THR A 318 -19.89 -10.27 -19.14
N LYS A 319 -20.07 -9.55 -20.27
CA LYS A 319 -19.10 -8.53 -20.71
C LYS A 319 -18.89 -7.44 -19.65
N LEU A 320 -19.98 -6.93 -19.06
CA LEU A 320 -19.93 -5.93 -18.01
C LEU A 320 -19.18 -6.46 -16.77
N MET A 321 -19.46 -7.69 -16.37
CA MET A 321 -18.76 -8.34 -15.24
C MET A 321 -17.26 -8.47 -15.53
N LEU A 322 -16.89 -9.00 -16.72
CA LEU A 322 -15.49 -9.17 -17.12
C LEU A 322 -14.73 -7.83 -17.17
N VAL A 323 -15.34 -6.80 -17.75
CA VAL A 323 -14.72 -5.45 -17.78
C VAL A 323 -14.55 -4.90 -16.37
N LYS A 324 -15.54 -5.05 -15.48
CA LYS A 324 -15.42 -4.62 -14.08
C LYS A 324 -14.29 -5.32 -13.35
N GLN A 325 -14.20 -6.63 -13.46
CA GLN A 325 -13.24 -7.45 -12.72
C GLN A 325 -11.81 -7.37 -13.28
N LEU A 326 -11.64 -7.35 -14.60
CA LEU A 326 -10.33 -7.51 -15.23
C LEU A 326 -9.71 -6.18 -15.71
N VAL A 327 -10.52 -5.14 -15.89
CA VAL A 327 -10.07 -3.85 -16.43
C VAL A 327 -10.23 -2.75 -15.37
N ILE A 328 -11.45 -2.54 -14.88
CA ILE A 328 -11.73 -1.45 -13.95
C ILE A 328 -10.97 -1.63 -12.63
N SER A 329 -10.85 -2.84 -12.14
CA SER A 329 -10.04 -3.14 -10.94
C SER A 329 -8.59 -2.66 -11.05
N LYS A 330 -7.99 -2.76 -12.26
CA LYS A 330 -6.63 -2.26 -12.53
C LYS A 330 -6.58 -0.73 -12.64
N LEU A 331 -7.63 -0.11 -13.17
CA LEU A 331 -7.74 1.35 -13.26
C LEU A 331 -7.97 1.99 -11.88
N ASP A 332 -8.60 1.29 -10.95
CA ASP A 332 -8.92 1.77 -9.60
C ASP A 332 -7.80 1.52 -8.59
N TYR A 333 -6.82 0.67 -8.92
CA TYR A 333 -5.72 0.39 -8.01
C TYR A 333 -4.86 1.62 -7.80
N CYS A 334 -4.84 2.14 -6.57
CA CYS A 334 -4.11 3.34 -6.16
C CYS A 334 -4.38 4.58 -7.03
N ASN A 335 -5.60 4.71 -7.57
CA ASN A 335 -5.93 5.82 -8.47
C ASN A 335 -6.05 7.18 -7.76
N ALA A 336 -6.07 7.22 -6.44
CA ALA A 336 -5.93 8.47 -5.68
C ALA A 336 -4.64 9.23 -6.04
N LEU A 337 -3.57 8.51 -6.43
CA LEU A 337 -2.30 9.11 -6.86
C LEU A 337 -2.38 9.86 -8.19
N TYR A 338 -3.47 9.70 -8.93
CA TYR A 338 -3.69 10.35 -10.23
C TYR A 338 -4.45 11.66 -10.13
N VAL A 339 -4.77 12.11 -8.91
CA VAL A 339 -5.45 13.39 -8.69
C VAL A 339 -4.63 14.55 -9.23
N CYS A 340 -5.31 15.51 -9.87
CA CYS A 340 -4.70 16.71 -10.47
C CYS A 340 -3.56 16.45 -11.46
N LEU A 341 -3.47 15.25 -12.04
CA LEU A 341 -2.56 15.00 -13.15
C LEU A 341 -3.01 15.74 -14.41
N PRO A 342 -2.06 16.18 -15.27
CA PRO A 342 -2.39 16.80 -16.55
C PRO A 342 -3.31 15.92 -17.40
N MET A 343 -4.29 16.53 -18.07
CA MET A 343 -5.29 15.84 -18.89
C MET A 343 -4.70 14.93 -19.97
N LYS A 344 -3.50 15.28 -20.50
CA LYS A 344 -2.79 14.42 -21.47
C LYS A 344 -2.54 12.99 -20.95
N TYR A 345 -2.34 12.85 -19.65
CA TYR A 345 -2.12 11.55 -18.99
C TYR A 345 -3.46 10.83 -18.76
N LEU A 346 -4.47 11.54 -18.27
CA LEU A 346 -5.79 10.96 -17.99
C LEU A 346 -6.51 10.50 -19.27
N LYS A 347 -6.29 11.16 -20.40
CA LYS A 347 -6.78 10.72 -21.72
C LYS A 347 -6.35 9.30 -22.07
N LYS A 348 -5.16 8.86 -21.60
CA LYS A 348 -4.67 7.48 -21.80
C LYS A 348 -5.58 6.45 -21.12
N LEU A 349 -6.06 6.73 -19.90
CA LEU A 349 -6.99 5.86 -19.17
C LEU A 349 -8.42 6.00 -19.66
N LYS A 350 -8.85 7.20 -20.09
CA LYS A 350 -10.15 7.43 -20.70
C LYS A 350 -10.32 6.57 -21.96
N SER A 351 -9.28 6.43 -22.79
CA SER A 351 -9.32 5.57 -23.98
C SER A 351 -9.55 4.09 -23.63
N VAL A 352 -9.01 3.62 -22.52
CA VAL A 352 -9.24 2.24 -22.03
C VAL A 352 -10.70 2.05 -21.62
N LEU A 353 -11.26 2.98 -20.83
CA LEU A 353 -12.66 2.92 -20.42
C LEU A 353 -13.60 2.99 -21.62
N ASN A 354 -13.34 3.89 -22.57
CA ASN A 354 -14.12 4.00 -23.81
C ASN A 354 -14.13 2.66 -24.57
N PHE A 355 -12.97 2.01 -24.70
CA PHE A 355 -12.90 0.70 -25.34
C PHE A 355 -13.72 -0.34 -24.54
N GLY A 356 -13.62 -0.35 -23.22
CA GLY A 356 -14.42 -1.23 -22.36
C GLY A 356 -15.93 -1.03 -22.55
N ILE A 357 -16.40 0.22 -22.61
CA ILE A 357 -17.82 0.55 -22.87
C ILE A 357 -18.24 0.08 -24.26
N ARG A 358 -17.45 0.36 -25.32
CA ARG A 358 -17.73 -0.11 -26.67
C ARG A 358 -17.81 -1.65 -26.73
N PHE A 359 -16.93 -2.35 -26.05
CA PHE A 359 -16.97 -3.81 -25.95
C PHE A 359 -18.24 -4.33 -25.28
N ILE A 360 -18.69 -3.70 -24.17
CA ILE A 360 -19.90 -4.12 -23.45
C ILE A 360 -21.15 -3.99 -24.34
N TYR A 361 -21.27 -2.90 -25.07
CA TYR A 361 -22.46 -2.55 -25.85
C TYR A 361 -22.35 -2.87 -27.36
N ASN A 362 -21.24 -3.47 -27.80
CA ASN A 362 -20.94 -3.78 -29.22
C ASN A 362 -20.98 -2.53 -30.13
N ILE A 363 -20.55 -1.38 -29.63
CA ILE A 363 -20.52 -0.13 -30.37
C ILE A 363 -19.34 -0.14 -31.34
N LYS A 364 -19.63 -0.02 -32.63
CA LYS A 364 -18.62 0.03 -33.72
C LYS A 364 -18.25 1.45 -34.10
N ASP A 365 -19.20 2.37 -33.97
CA ASP A 365 -18.98 3.77 -34.28
C ASP A 365 -18.02 4.41 -33.27
N MET A 366 -16.94 4.98 -33.78
CA MET A 366 -15.90 5.63 -32.95
C MET A 366 -16.29 7.02 -32.51
N ASP A 367 -17.23 7.67 -33.20
CA ASP A 367 -17.69 9.04 -32.95
C ASP A 367 -18.92 9.07 -32.03
N GLU A 368 -19.50 7.90 -31.70
CA GLU A 368 -20.66 7.82 -30.82
C GLU A 368 -20.37 8.33 -29.42
N ASP A 369 -21.27 9.19 -28.90
CA ASP A 369 -21.18 9.67 -27.51
C ASP A 369 -21.44 8.55 -26.51
N LEU A 370 -20.48 8.30 -25.66
CA LEU A 370 -20.49 7.20 -24.70
C LEU A 370 -21.13 7.57 -23.36
N GLN A 371 -21.53 8.82 -23.11
CA GLN A 371 -22.03 9.26 -21.79
C GLN A 371 -23.25 8.45 -21.33
N THR A 372 -24.21 8.25 -22.22
CA THR A 372 -25.41 7.44 -21.93
C THR A 372 -25.05 6.00 -21.54
N TYR A 373 -24.06 5.42 -22.20
CA TYR A 373 -23.60 4.06 -21.92
C TYR A 373 -22.83 3.95 -20.61
N TYR A 374 -22.06 4.96 -20.23
CA TYR A 374 -21.45 5.06 -18.90
C TYR A 374 -22.51 5.03 -17.79
N LYS A 375 -23.58 5.82 -17.95
CA LYS A 375 -24.72 5.83 -17.00
C LYS A 375 -25.41 4.46 -16.95
N ARG A 376 -25.72 3.83 -18.10
CA ARG A 376 -26.37 2.50 -18.17
C ARG A 376 -25.50 1.38 -17.59
N ALA A 377 -24.17 1.43 -17.78
CA ALA A 377 -23.24 0.46 -17.22
C ALA A 377 -22.96 0.67 -15.72
N HIS A 378 -23.40 1.79 -15.14
CA HIS A 378 -23.00 2.23 -13.81
C HIS A 378 -21.47 2.29 -13.64
N ILE A 379 -20.76 2.79 -14.66
CA ILE A 379 -19.32 2.99 -14.66
C ILE A 379 -19.04 4.49 -14.68
N LEU A 380 -18.37 5.02 -13.65
CA LEU A 380 -17.94 6.43 -13.64
C LEU A 380 -16.78 6.64 -14.63
N PRO A 381 -16.73 7.76 -15.36
CA PRO A 381 -15.56 8.18 -16.11
C PRO A 381 -14.31 8.32 -15.22
N ILE A 382 -13.12 8.42 -15.81
CA ILE A 382 -11.85 8.31 -15.06
C ILE A 382 -11.67 9.44 -14.05
N GLU A 383 -12.04 10.66 -14.40
CA GLU A 383 -11.90 11.83 -13.53
C GLU A 383 -12.80 11.67 -12.29
N GLN A 384 -14.07 11.29 -12.48
CA GLN A 384 -15.01 11.06 -11.39
C GLN A 384 -14.62 9.85 -10.53
N ARG A 385 -13.95 8.85 -11.11
CA ARG A 385 -13.43 7.71 -10.33
C ARG A 385 -12.31 8.15 -9.39
N ILE A 386 -11.41 9.00 -9.84
CA ILE A 386 -10.35 9.56 -9.00
C ILE A 386 -10.96 10.42 -7.89
N GLN A 387 -11.88 11.33 -8.23
CA GLN A 387 -12.57 12.16 -7.24
C GLN A 387 -13.37 11.30 -6.24
N PHE A 388 -14.06 10.27 -6.71
CA PHE A 388 -14.76 9.31 -5.85
C PHE A 388 -13.82 8.69 -4.82
N LYS A 389 -12.61 8.31 -5.22
CA LYS A 389 -11.61 7.73 -4.32
C LYS A 389 -11.12 8.76 -3.31
N ILE A 390 -10.81 9.99 -3.74
CA ILE A 390 -10.42 11.08 -2.84
C ILE A 390 -11.53 11.36 -1.82
N CYS A 391 -12.79 11.49 -2.26
CA CYS A 391 -13.92 11.66 -1.37
C CYS A 391 -14.07 10.50 -0.36
N LEU A 392 -13.81 9.26 -0.79
CA LEU A 392 -13.87 8.10 0.09
C LEU A 392 -12.77 8.11 1.16
N LEU A 393 -11.55 8.54 0.79
CA LEU A 393 -10.45 8.71 1.74
C LEU A 393 -10.74 9.86 2.72
N SER A 394 -11.24 10.99 2.23
CA SER A 394 -11.67 12.13 3.05
C SER A 394 -12.79 11.75 4.02
N TYR A 395 -13.79 11.00 3.54
CA TYR A 395 -14.84 10.44 4.38
C TYR A 395 -14.27 9.63 5.55
N LYS A 396 -13.32 8.74 5.24
CA LYS A 396 -12.69 7.91 6.28
C LYS A 396 -11.95 8.74 7.32
N VAL A 397 -11.31 9.83 6.92
CA VAL A 397 -10.66 10.78 7.84
C VAL A 397 -11.68 11.48 8.72
N VAL A 398 -12.70 12.10 8.11
CA VAL A 398 -13.74 12.87 8.83
C VAL A 398 -14.50 12.01 9.85
N TYR A 399 -14.73 10.73 9.53
CA TYR A 399 -15.45 9.81 10.41
C TYR A 399 -14.56 8.93 11.30
N GLY A 400 -13.25 9.21 11.39
CA GLY A 400 -12.32 8.52 12.29
C GLY A 400 -12.07 7.04 11.95
N ILE A 401 -12.30 6.63 10.70
CA ILE A 401 -12.09 5.26 10.22
C ILE A 401 -10.91 5.14 9.25
N ALA A 402 -10.08 6.19 9.15
CA ALA A 402 -8.81 6.19 8.42
C ALA A 402 -7.65 5.75 9.32
N PRO A 403 -6.50 5.34 8.73
CA PRO A 403 -5.24 5.24 9.45
C PRO A 403 -4.84 6.59 10.05
N GLN A 404 -4.13 6.56 11.19
CA GLN A 404 -3.69 7.78 11.88
C GLN A 404 -2.86 8.69 10.96
N TYR A 405 -1.87 8.14 10.26
CA TYR A 405 -0.99 8.89 9.35
C TYR A 405 -1.74 9.59 8.20
N LEU A 406 -2.90 9.05 7.78
CA LEU A 406 -3.75 9.70 6.79
C LEU A 406 -4.62 10.78 7.43
N SER A 407 -5.10 10.53 8.66
CA SER A 407 -5.89 11.52 9.43
C SER A 407 -5.07 12.77 9.76
N GLU A 408 -3.77 12.64 9.97
CA GLU A 408 -2.85 13.75 10.21
C GLU A 408 -2.69 14.69 9.00
N LEU A 409 -3.04 14.25 7.80
CA LEU A 409 -2.94 15.07 6.58
C LEU A 409 -4.09 16.07 6.42
N LEU A 410 -5.24 15.82 7.05
CA LEU A 410 -6.44 16.64 6.87
C LEU A 410 -6.98 17.12 8.21
N GLU A 411 -7.26 18.41 8.32
CA GLU A 411 -7.89 19.00 9.48
C GLU A 411 -9.38 19.25 9.21
N VAL A 412 -10.23 18.84 10.16
CA VAL A 412 -11.66 19.19 10.13
C VAL A 412 -11.78 20.65 10.59
N ASP A 413 -12.53 21.46 9.86
CA ASP A 413 -12.71 22.87 10.18
C ASP A 413 -13.58 23.04 11.43
N SER A 414 -12.93 23.34 12.56
CA SER A 414 -13.57 23.54 13.85
C SER A 414 -14.15 24.96 14.01
N GLN A 415 -13.87 25.90 13.11
CA GLN A 415 -14.36 27.28 13.23
C GLN A 415 -15.88 27.38 12.98
N SER A 416 -16.47 26.45 12.27
CA SER A 416 -17.93 26.34 12.15
C SER A 416 -18.63 25.93 13.47
N ALA A 417 -17.87 25.40 14.46
CA ALA A 417 -18.40 24.99 15.77
C ALA A 417 -18.66 26.14 16.73
N PHE A 418 -18.12 27.34 16.50
CA PHE A 418 -18.20 28.49 17.42
C PHE A 418 -19.26 29.55 17.04
N SER A 419 -20.06 29.33 16.00
CA SER A 419 -21.20 30.18 15.74
C SER A 419 -22.25 29.96 16.83
N LYS A 420 -22.38 30.96 17.72
CA LYS A 420 -23.29 30.99 18.89
C LYS A 420 -24.82 31.06 18.52
N THR A 421 -25.18 30.73 17.32
CA THR A 421 -26.59 30.67 16.90
C THR A 421 -27.12 29.25 16.99
N ARG A 422 -28.25 29.10 17.66
CA ARG A 422 -28.98 27.89 18.08
C ARG A 422 -29.47 26.94 16.98
N LEU A 423 -28.86 26.91 15.82
CA LEU A 423 -29.05 25.89 14.82
C LEU A 423 -27.78 25.00 14.84
N LYS A 424 -27.90 23.81 15.43
CA LYS A 424 -26.98 22.70 15.21
C LYS A 424 -27.02 22.33 13.73
N SER A 425 -26.40 23.17 12.87
CA SER A 425 -26.17 22.82 11.49
C SER A 425 -24.93 21.93 11.43
N ASP A 426 -25.05 20.79 10.80
CA ASP A 426 -24.00 19.82 10.53
C ASP A 426 -22.85 20.36 9.64
N ASP A 427 -22.61 21.66 9.64
CA ASP A 427 -21.52 22.34 8.92
C ASP A 427 -20.12 21.96 9.42
N ASN A 428 -20.03 21.20 10.52
CA ASN A 428 -18.81 20.68 11.12
C ASN A 428 -18.07 19.61 10.28
N LEU A 429 -18.58 19.26 9.10
CA LEU A 429 -18.02 18.23 8.24
C LEU A 429 -17.16 18.78 7.09
N ARG A 430 -16.78 20.06 7.14
CA ARG A 430 -15.84 20.63 6.19
C ARG A 430 -14.41 20.34 6.59
N LEU A 431 -13.57 20.18 5.59
CA LEU A 431 -12.13 20.12 5.76
C LEU A 431 -11.54 21.52 5.58
N LYS A 432 -10.55 21.84 6.39
CA LYS A 432 -9.82 23.10 6.31
C LYS A 432 -9.02 23.12 5.01
N THR A 433 -9.27 24.13 4.18
CA THR A 433 -8.51 24.33 2.96
C THR A 433 -7.18 24.95 3.26
N THR A 434 -6.13 24.42 2.66
CA THR A 434 -4.81 25.03 2.66
C THR A 434 -4.76 26.22 1.71
N ARG A 435 -3.76 27.09 1.85
CA ARG A 435 -3.56 28.16 0.86
C ARG A 435 -3.34 27.52 -0.53
N PRO A 436 -3.84 28.17 -1.62
CA PRO A 436 -3.62 27.66 -2.97
C PRO A 436 -2.14 27.40 -3.20
N SER A 437 -1.81 26.24 -3.73
CA SER A 437 -0.44 25.91 -4.08
C SER A 437 0.07 26.85 -5.16
N LYS A 438 1.33 27.23 -5.08
CA LYS A 438 2.01 28.05 -6.10
C LYS A 438 2.48 27.22 -7.30
N THR A 439 2.37 25.90 -7.21
CA THR A 439 2.95 24.98 -8.19
C THR A 439 2.00 23.83 -8.53
N ARG A 440 2.06 23.35 -9.79
CA ARG A 440 1.33 22.15 -10.20
C ARG A 440 1.71 20.89 -9.41
N VAL A 441 2.88 20.88 -8.78
CA VAL A 441 3.34 19.80 -7.91
C VAL A 441 2.54 19.81 -6.62
N GLY A 442 2.39 20.97 -6.00
CA GLY A 442 1.62 21.15 -4.77
C GLY A 442 0.13 20.85 -4.95
N ASP A 443 -0.47 21.18 -6.12
CA ASP A 443 -1.88 20.86 -6.39
C ASP A 443 -2.19 19.36 -6.33
N ARG A 444 -1.18 18.51 -6.52
CA ARG A 444 -1.31 17.04 -6.50
C ARG A 444 -1.24 16.44 -5.10
N ARG A 445 -0.88 17.22 -4.10
CA ARG A 445 -0.85 16.77 -2.71
C ARG A 445 -2.26 16.48 -2.23
N PHE A 446 -2.40 15.34 -1.56
CA PHE A 446 -3.69 14.96 -0.95
C PHE A 446 -4.16 16.01 0.06
N THR A 447 -3.22 16.57 0.84
CA THR A 447 -3.47 17.67 1.78
C THR A 447 -4.11 18.89 1.12
N ASN A 448 -3.79 19.19 -0.14
CA ASN A 448 -4.28 20.36 -0.85
C ASN A 448 -5.57 20.05 -1.65
N CYS A 449 -5.61 18.96 -2.39
CA CYS A 449 -6.73 18.67 -3.29
C CYS A 449 -7.95 18.02 -2.58
N ALA A 450 -7.73 17.26 -1.51
CA ALA A 450 -8.82 16.54 -0.85
C ALA A 450 -9.85 17.48 -0.19
N PRO A 451 -9.45 18.57 0.51
CA PRO A 451 -10.40 19.52 1.08
C PRO A 451 -11.31 20.16 0.01
N ASP A 452 -10.75 20.58 -1.11
CA ASP A 452 -11.53 21.23 -2.17
C ASP A 452 -12.56 20.26 -2.78
N ILE A 453 -12.12 19.03 -3.10
CA ILE A 453 -13.00 17.99 -3.66
C ILE A 453 -14.08 17.58 -2.65
N TRP A 454 -13.73 17.41 -1.37
CA TRP A 454 -14.66 17.06 -0.31
C TRP A 454 -15.67 18.16 -0.04
N ASN A 455 -15.22 19.40 0.08
CA ASN A 455 -16.06 20.54 0.40
C ASN A 455 -17.01 20.92 -0.74
N SER A 456 -16.71 20.51 -1.99
CA SER A 456 -17.62 20.69 -3.13
C SER A 456 -18.83 19.77 -3.09
N LEU A 457 -18.81 18.71 -2.27
CA LEU A 457 -19.97 17.82 -2.13
C LEU A 457 -21.12 18.49 -1.37
N PRO A 458 -22.39 18.21 -1.73
CA PRO A 458 -23.54 18.62 -0.95
C PRO A 458 -23.48 18.11 0.48
N LEU A 459 -24.01 18.91 1.43
CA LEU A 459 -24.05 18.53 2.84
C LEU A 459 -24.81 17.22 3.08
N GLU A 460 -25.87 16.97 2.34
CA GLU A 460 -26.65 15.73 2.37
C GLU A 460 -25.80 14.49 2.08
N VAL A 461 -24.79 14.61 1.20
CA VAL A 461 -23.87 13.52 0.91
C VAL A 461 -22.79 13.42 1.98
N ARG A 462 -22.20 14.55 2.40
CA ARG A 462 -21.15 14.58 3.43
C ARG A 462 -21.64 14.10 4.79
N GLY A 463 -22.92 14.36 5.14
CA GLY A 463 -23.53 14.02 6.43
C GLY A 463 -23.89 12.54 6.61
N LEU A 464 -23.74 11.71 5.60
CA LEU A 464 -24.08 10.29 5.66
C LEU A 464 -23.08 9.52 6.55
N ARG A 465 -23.57 8.94 7.65
CA ARG A 465 -22.71 8.21 8.61
C ARG A 465 -22.35 6.79 8.18
N ASN A 466 -23.18 6.15 7.32
CA ASN A 466 -22.90 4.80 6.83
C ASN A 466 -22.10 4.85 5.53
N ILE A 467 -20.93 4.21 5.49
CA ILE A 467 -20.01 4.25 4.37
C ILE A 467 -20.62 3.67 3.07
N GLU A 468 -21.44 2.63 3.16
CA GLU A 468 -22.03 2.01 1.97
C GLU A 468 -23.14 2.92 1.39
N THR A 469 -23.90 3.57 2.26
CA THR A 469 -24.87 4.59 1.85
C THR A 469 -24.16 5.79 1.24
N PHE A 470 -23.08 6.27 1.87
CA PHE A 470 -22.22 7.33 1.31
C PHE A 470 -21.71 6.99 -0.09
N LYS A 471 -21.12 5.82 -0.29
CA LYS A 471 -20.61 5.37 -1.61
C LYS A 471 -21.71 5.41 -2.67
N ARG A 472 -22.92 4.98 -2.34
CA ARG A 472 -24.06 4.94 -3.25
C ARG A 472 -24.51 6.36 -3.64
N HIS A 473 -24.71 7.25 -2.66
CA HIS A 473 -25.10 8.63 -2.90
C HIS A 473 -24.02 9.42 -3.63
N LEU A 474 -22.76 9.24 -3.25
CA LEU A 474 -21.62 9.86 -3.92
C LEU A 474 -21.57 9.47 -5.42
N LYS A 475 -21.79 8.19 -5.70
CA LYS A 475 -21.81 7.70 -7.08
C LYS A 475 -22.98 8.30 -7.87
N THR A 476 -24.17 8.40 -7.28
CA THR A 476 -25.34 9.05 -7.87
C THR A 476 -25.07 10.53 -8.12
N HIS A 477 -24.48 11.23 -7.16
CA HIS A 477 -24.09 12.64 -7.30
C HIS A 477 -23.17 12.84 -8.51
N PHE A 478 -22.14 12.02 -8.67
CA PHE A 478 -21.25 12.12 -9.83
C PHE A 478 -21.95 11.80 -11.16
N PHE A 479 -22.91 10.87 -11.18
CA PHE A 479 -23.67 10.58 -12.41
C PHE A 479 -24.64 11.71 -12.78
N ASN A 480 -25.24 12.39 -11.79
CA ASN A 480 -26.13 13.52 -12.05
C ASN A 480 -25.37 14.74 -12.58
N ASN A 481 -24.10 14.88 -12.19
CA ASN A 481 -23.21 15.97 -12.64
C ASN A 481 -22.36 15.62 -13.88
N LEU A 482 -22.65 14.51 -14.55
CA LEU A 482 -22.08 14.23 -15.88
C LEU A 482 -22.87 15.08 -16.90
N ALA A 483 -22.28 16.22 -17.26
CA ALA A 483 -22.75 17.05 -18.35
C ALA A 483 -22.39 16.45 -19.70
#